data_d3c95a4e45054c91474e5469664ace46
#
_entry.id   d3c95a4e45054c91474e5469664ace46
#
_cell.length_a   1.000
_cell.length_b   1.000
_cell.length_c   1.000
_cell.angle_alpha   90.00
_cell.angle_beta   90.00
_cell.angle_gamma   90.00
#
_symmetry.space_group_name_H-M   'P 1'
#
loop_
_entity.id
_entity.type
_entity.pdbx_description
1 polymer ?
#
loop_
_entity_poly.entity_id
_entity_poly.type
_entity_poly.pdbx_seq_one_letter_code
_entity_poly.pdbx_strand_id
1 'polypeptide(L)'
;ASNGGLIVGNAVGGLLVAAYGAGVAIAVDGASFLVAGLLVMSFRHVSSPHESGESMLGDLAHGWRLVISIRWFVVVVLAFSVIVMALRGAEEVLGPVLALESYGGAAGWAVVLACMSVGLLIGALTASRIKVKHPMFVGMLATLALPLWLVTLALALPLAVVALGAFAWGMAIEFFQVFWFTTIQTHIPREAISRVSSYYAMGSLMFGPIGLALAGPLVTAVGLQWSFLIAAAICLVAILASLFSRSVRTLEMEQTA
;
A
#
# COMPACT_ATOMS: atom_id res chain seq x y z
N ALA A 1 -11.40 5.50 9.68
CA ALA A 1 -12.60 5.64 8.81
C ALA A 1 -12.38 5.15 7.37
N SER A 2 -11.18 5.31 6.79
CA SER A 2 -10.87 4.92 5.39
C SER A 2 -11.01 3.42 5.12
N ASN A 3 -10.54 2.55 6.02
CA ASN A 3 -10.56 1.10 5.81
C ASN A 3 -11.98 0.50 5.88
N GLY A 4 -12.87 1.07 6.72
CA GLY A 4 -14.28 0.67 6.75
C GLY A 4 -14.99 0.94 5.42
N GLY A 5 -14.70 2.08 4.80
CA GLY A 5 -15.23 2.45 3.49
C GLY A 5 -14.77 1.49 2.39
N LEU A 6 -13.49 1.08 2.40
CA LEU A 6 -12.94 0.11 1.44
C LEU A 6 -13.61 -1.28 1.56
N ILE A 7 -13.78 -1.78 2.78
CA ILE A 7 -14.39 -3.10 3.01
C ILE A 7 -15.85 -3.10 2.56
N VAL A 8 -16.62 -2.07 2.99
CA VAL A 8 -18.03 -1.94 2.59
C VAL A 8 -18.15 -1.71 1.09
N GLY A 9 -17.30 -0.85 0.51
CA GLY A 9 -17.28 -0.56 -0.92
C GLY A 9 -17.00 -1.81 -1.77
N ASN A 10 -16.00 -2.61 -1.39
CA ASN A 10 -15.67 -3.86 -2.08
C ASN A 10 -16.80 -4.89 -1.97
N ALA A 11 -17.40 -5.04 -0.78
CA ALA A 11 -18.50 -5.98 -0.58
C ALA A 11 -19.76 -5.55 -1.36
N VAL A 12 -20.17 -4.29 -1.26
CA VAL A 12 -21.32 -3.75 -1.99
C VAL A 12 -21.07 -3.76 -3.51
N GLY A 13 -19.86 -3.34 -3.94
CA GLY A 13 -19.47 -3.36 -5.35
C GLY A 13 -19.51 -4.77 -5.92
N GLY A 14 -18.96 -5.76 -5.21
CA GLY A 14 -19.01 -7.17 -5.62
C GLY A 14 -20.44 -7.71 -5.72
N LEU A 15 -21.31 -7.38 -4.77
CA LEU A 15 -22.73 -7.76 -4.81
C LEU A 15 -23.48 -7.09 -5.97
N LEU A 16 -23.22 -5.82 -6.24
CA LEU A 16 -23.80 -5.10 -7.37
C LEU A 16 -23.39 -5.71 -8.71
N VAL A 17 -22.11 -6.04 -8.87
CA VAL A 17 -21.62 -6.72 -10.08
C VAL A 17 -22.28 -8.09 -10.25
N ALA A 18 -22.39 -8.87 -9.17
CA ALA A 18 -22.98 -10.19 -9.20
C ALA A 18 -24.51 -10.16 -9.53
N ALA A 19 -25.23 -9.17 -8.98
CA ALA A 19 -26.70 -9.08 -9.14
C ALA A 19 -27.13 -8.36 -10.42
N TYR A 20 -26.41 -7.32 -10.84
CA TYR A 20 -26.84 -6.39 -11.90
C TYR A 20 -25.80 -6.19 -13.01
N GLY A 21 -24.64 -6.83 -12.91
CA GLY A 21 -23.54 -6.71 -13.87
C GLY A 21 -22.66 -5.48 -13.65
N ALA A 22 -21.49 -5.49 -14.30
CA ALA A 22 -20.44 -4.49 -14.13
C ALA A 22 -20.88 -3.06 -14.51
N GLY A 23 -21.77 -2.92 -15.54
CA GLY A 23 -22.25 -1.61 -15.99
C GLY A 23 -23.01 -0.84 -14.91
N VAL A 24 -23.88 -1.52 -14.14
CA VAL A 24 -24.63 -0.91 -13.04
C VAL A 24 -23.70 -0.56 -11.89
N ALA A 25 -22.74 -1.42 -11.56
CA ALA A 25 -21.77 -1.13 -10.50
C ALA A 25 -20.94 0.12 -10.84
N ILE A 26 -20.46 0.26 -12.08
CA ILE A 26 -19.73 1.46 -12.54
C ILE A 26 -20.62 2.71 -12.50
N ALA A 27 -21.90 2.58 -12.88
CA ALA A 27 -22.83 3.72 -12.83
C ALA A 27 -23.09 4.19 -11.37
N VAL A 28 -23.23 3.25 -10.43
CA VAL A 28 -23.39 3.57 -8.99
C VAL A 28 -22.12 4.21 -8.43
N ASP A 29 -20.95 3.71 -8.79
CA ASP A 29 -19.67 4.29 -8.40
C ASP A 29 -19.54 5.73 -8.95
N GLY A 30 -19.80 5.93 -10.24
CA GLY A 30 -19.79 7.26 -10.85
C GLY A 30 -20.78 8.23 -10.19
N ALA A 31 -21.98 7.77 -9.84
CA ALA A 31 -22.96 8.57 -9.10
C ALA A 31 -22.45 8.96 -7.70
N SER A 32 -21.75 8.04 -7.01
CA SER A 32 -21.14 8.33 -5.70
C SER A 32 -20.08 9.43 -5.78
N PHE A 33 -19.26 9.45 -6.83
CA PHE A 33 -18.30 10.53 -7.09
C PHE A 33 -18.97 11.87 -7.38
N LEU A 34 -20.09 11.88 -8.12
CA LEU A 34 -20.87 13.11 -8.35
C LEU A 34 -21.42 13.67 -7.04
N VAL A 35 -21.99 12.81 -6.19
CA VAL A 35 -22.50 13.22 -4.88
C VAL A 35 -21.36 13.76 -4.01
N ALA A 36 -20.23 13.07 -3.96
CA ALA A 36 -19.06 13.52 -3.22
C ALA A 36 -18.55 14.88 -3.73
N GLY A 37 -18.47 15.04 -5.05
CA GLY A 37 -18.09 16.32 -5.68
C GLY A 37 -19.03 17.46 -5.31
N LEU A 38 -20.33 17.25 -5.35
CA LEU A 38 -21.33 18.25 -4.94
C LEU A 38 -21.22 18.60 -3.45
N LEU A 39 -21.00 17.61 -2.59
CA LEU A 39 -20.74 17.83 -1.17
C LEU A 39 -19.48 18.68 -0.95
N VAL A 40 -18.38 18.35 -1.61
CA VAL A 40 -17.12 19.13 -1.52
C VAL A 40 -17.34 20.57 -1.99
N MET A 41 -18.06 20.78 -3.07
CA MET A 41 -18.40 22.13 -3.56
C MET A 41 -19.30 22.93 -2.58
N SER A 42 -20.09 22.25 -1.75
CA SER A 42 -20.92 22.87 -0.73
C SER A 42 -20.12 23.37 0.48
N PHE A 43 -18.93 22.85 0.72
CA PHE A 43 -18.05 23.36 1.77
C PHE A 43 -17.49 24.72 1.36
N ARG A 44 -17.83 25.76 2.11
CA ARG A 44 -17.19 27.07 1.96
C ARG A 44 -15.70 26.90 2.22
N HIS A 45 -14.88 27.27 1.24
CA HIS A 45 -13.44 27.33 1.39
C HIS A 45 -13.11 28.25 2.58
N VAL A 46 -12.71 27.69 3.68
CA VAL A 46 -11.95 28.43 4.70
C VAL A 46 -10.53 28.51 4.13
N SER A 47 -10.31 29.53 3.32
CA SER A 47 -8.96 29.86 2.88
C SER A 47 -8.14 30.20 4.11
N SER A 48 -7.31 29.29 4.60
CA SER A 48 -6.23 29.69 5.49
C SER A 48 -5.36 30.65 4.68
N PRO A 49 -5.11 31.88 5.18
CA PRO A 49 -4.21 32.78 4.51
C PRO A 49 -2.86 32.08 4.32
N HIS A 50 -2.44 31.96 3.09
CA HIS A 50 -1.11 31.48 2.76
C HIS A 50 -0.14 32.62 3.09
N GLU A 51 0.41 32.61 4.30
CA GLU A 51 1.34 33.65 4.77
C GLU A 51 2.75 33.53 4.16
N SER A 52 2.97 32.63 3.24
CA SER A 52 4.28 32.53 2.57
C SER A 52 4.27 33.37 1.30
N GLY A 53 4.90 34.54 1.35
CA GLY A 53 5.29 35.32 0.17
C GLY A 53 6.38 34.63 -0.68
N GLU A 54 6.64 33.35 -0.47
CA GLU A 54 7.56 32.54 -1.24
C GLU A 54 6.86 31.97 -2.50
N SER A 55 7.61 31.84 -3.57
CA SER A 55 7.11 31.22 -4.80
C SER A 55 6.76 29.74 -4.53
N MET A 56 5.76 29.20 -5.21
CA MET A 56 5.35 27.79 -5.14
C MET A 56 6.53 26.80 -5.31
N LEU A 57 7.55 27.20 -6.10
CA LEU A 57 8.80 26.45 -6.24
C LEU A 57 9.70 26.54 -4.99
N GLY A 58 9.69 27.68 -4.30
CA GLY A 58 10.39 27.86 -3.02
C GLY A 58 9.81 26.97 -1.93
N ASP A 59 8.49 26.92 -1.82
CA ASP A 59 7.79 26.04 -0.89
C ASP A 59 8.06 24.55 -1.17
N LEU A 60 8.08 24.14 -2.44
CA LEU A 60 8.47 22.80 -2.85
C LEU A 60 9.93 22.50 -2.48
N ALA A 61 10.87 23.39 -2.79
CA ALA A 61 12.28 23.18 -2.45
C ALA A 61 12.51 23.11 -0.94
N HIS A 62 11.78 23.93 -0.16
CA HIS A 62 11.84 23.86 1.30
C HIS A 62 11.28 22.53 1.84
N GLY A 63 10.11 22.10 1.33
CA GLY A 63 9.53 20.80 1.66
C GLY A 63 10.44 19.63 1.32
N TRP A 64 11.10 19.67 0.15
CA TRP A 64 12.06 18.65 -0.26
C TRP A 64 13.26 18.57 0.68
N ARG A 65 13.87 19.70 1.03
CA ARG A 65 15.00 19.72 2.00
C ARG A 65 14.61 19.15 3.35
N LEU A 66 13.41 19.46 3.82
CA LEU A 66 12.87 18.90 5.06
C LEU A 66 12.75 17.37 4.96
N VAL A 67 12.15 16.86 3.88
CA VAL A 67 11.94 15.42 3.67
C VAL A 67 13.27 14.67 3.64
N ILE A 68 14.26 15.15 2.85
CA ILE A 68 15.57 14.47 2.76
C ILE A 68 16.38 14.55 4.05
N SER A 69 16.10 15.49 4.95
CA SER A 69 16.74 15.56 6.27
C SER A 69 16.28 14.46 7.22
N ILE A 70 15.07 13.88 6.97
CA ILE A 70 14.48 12.82 7.80
C ILE A 70 14.91 11.46 7.24
N ARG A 71 16.09 10.99 7.62
CA ARG A 71 16.71 9.78 7.03
C ARG A 71 15.83 8.54 7.07
N TRP A 72 15.17 8.25 8.20
CA TRP A 72 14.32 7.07 8.32
C TRP A 72 13.15 7.12 7.35
N PHE A 73 12.55 8.31 7.17
CA PHE A 73 11.44 8.52 6.26
C PHE A 73 11.86 8.25 4.81
N VAL A 74 12.98 8.83 4.36
CA VAL A 74 13.51 8.64 3.00
C VAL A 74 13.76 7.15 2.72
N VAL A 75 14.41 6.45 3.66
CA VAL A 75 14.71 5.02 3.50
C VAL A 75 13.43 4.20 3.34
N VAL A 76 12.42 4.45 4.18
CA VAL A 76 11.15 3.72 4.12
C VAL A 76 10.39 4.07 2.85
N VAL A 77 10.31 5.34 2.46
CA VAL A 77 9.61 5.77 1.23
C VAL A 77 10.25 5.14 -0.01
N LEU A 78 11.59 5.15 -0.12
CA LEU A 78 12.28 4.52 -1.25
C LEU A 78 12.04 3.01 -1.30
N ALA A 79 12.12 2.33 -0.15
CA ALA A 79 11.82 0.91 -0.07
C ALA A 79 10.38 0.62 -0.51
N PHE A 80 9.40 1.40 0.00
CA PHE A 80 8.00 1.23 -0.36
C PHE A 80 7.69 1.60 -1.80
N SER A 81 8.35 2.59 -2.39
CA SER A 81 8.20 2.88 -3.82
C SER A 81 8.55 1.67 -4.69
N VAL A 82 9.67 1.00 -4.36
CA VAL A 82 10.09 -0.23 -5.05
C VAL A 82 9.14 -1.40 -4.76
N ILE A 83 8.69 -1.56 -3.51
CA ILE A 83 7.72 -2.58 -3.11
C ILE A 83 6.39 -2.38 -3.85
N VAL A 84 5.85 -1.18 -3.89
CA VAL A 84 4.60 -0.86 -4.60
C VAL A 84 4.73 -1.13 -6.10
N MET A 85 5.85 -0.77 -6.71
CA MET A 85 6.13 -1.11 -8.12
C MET A 85 6.02 -2.61 -8.38
N ALA A 86 6.72 -3.43 -7.60
CA ALA A 86 6.71 -4.88 -7.77
C ALA A 86 5.34 -5.50 -7.43
N LEU A 87 4.69 -5.02 -6.35
CA LEU A 87 3.39 -5.50 -5.89
C LEU A 87 2.29 -5.24 -6.91
N ARG A 88 2.21 -4.01 -7.46
CA ARG A 88 1.18 -3.66 -8.46
C ARG A 88 1.28 -4.54 -9.71
N GLY A 89 2.48 -4.75 -10.23
CA GLY A 89 2.69 -5.69 -11.33
C GLY A 89 2.26 -7.11 -10.97
N ALA A 90 2.65 -7.58 -9.80
CA ALA A 90 2.34 -8.94 -9.35
C ALA A 90 0.84 -9.15 -9.08
N GLU A 91 0.18 -8.22 -8.39
CA GLU A 91 -1.22 -8.36 -7.95
C GLU A 91 -2.21 -8.07 -9.07
N GLU A 92 -2.01 -7.01 -9.85
CA GLU A 92 -2.99 -6.55 -10.83
C GLU A 92 -2.82 -7.16 -12.22
N VAL A 93 -1.60 -7.69 -12.54
CA VAL A 93 -1.32 -8.28 -13.85
C VAL A 93 -1.00 -9.77 -13.72
N LEU A 94 0.04 -10.14 -12.97
CA LEU A 94 0.51 -11.53 -12.92
C LEU A 94 -0.45 -12.45 -12.17
N GLY A 95 -1.07 -11.97 -11.10
CA GLY A 95 -1.98 -12.76 -10.26
C GLY A 95 -3.23 -13.24 -11.01
N PRO A 96 -3.97 -12.36 -11.70
CA PRO A 96 -5.09 -12.78 -12.57
C PRO A 96 -4.69 -13.77 -13.65
N VAL A 97 -3.50 -13.60 -14.28
CA VAL A 97 -3.00 -14.55 -15.29
C VAL A 97 -2.77 -15.94 -14.67
N LEU A 98 -2.06 -15.99 -13.53
CA LEU A 98 -1.84 -17.23 -12.81
C LEU A 98 -3.17 -17.90 -12.39
N ALA A 99 -4.14 -17.10 -11.95
CA ALA A 99 -5.44 -17.60 -11.53
C ALA A 99 -6.21 -18.26 -12.68
N LEU A 100 -6.12 -17.71 -13.89
CA LEU A 100 -6.69 -18.32 -15.10
C LEU A 100 -6.08 -19.69 -15.40
N GLU A 101 -4.77 -19.84 -15.20
CA GLU A 101 -4.04 -21.08 -15.49
C GLU A 101 -4.20 -22.14 -14.38
N SER A 102 -4.26 -21.72 -13.09
CA SER A 102 -4.06 -22.65 -11.97
C SER A 102 -5.17 -22.68 -10.93
N TYR A 103 -6.02 -21.63 -10.84
CA TYR A 103 -6.97 -21.47 -9.71
C TYR A 103 -8.43 -21.31 -10.15
N GLY A 104 -8.78 -21.70 -11.38
CA GLY A 104 -10.16 -21.62 -11.88
C GLY A 104 -10.60 -20.19 -12.22
N GLY A 105 -9.65 -19.32 -12.58
CA GLY A 105 -9.91 -17.98 -13.07
C GLY A 105 -10.25 -16.95 -12.00
N ALA A 106 -11.14 -16.03 -12.35
CA ALA A 106 -11.50 -14.89 -11.51
C ALA A 106 -12.02 -15.29 -10.11
N ALA A 107 -12.72 -16.42 -10.00
CA ALA A 107 -13.25 -16.91 -8.73
C ALA A 107 -12.12 -17.28 -7.73
N GLY A 108 -11.08 -17.98 -8.21
CA GLY A 108 -9.93 -18.31 -7.38
C GLY A 108 -9.14 -17.06 -6.95
N TRP A 109 -8.96 -16.10 -7.87
CA TRP A 109 -8.31 -14.84 -7.52
C TRP A 109 -9.11 -14.02 -6.50
N ALA A 110 -10.44 -14.01 -6.63
CA ALA A 110 -11.33 -13.37 -5.68
C ALA A 110 -11.18 -13.96 -4.25
N VAL A 111 -10.98 -15.27 -4.12
CA VAL A 111 -10.71 -15.91 -2.83
C VAL A 111 -9.39 -15.41 -2.24
N VAL A 112 -8.34 -15.30 -3.04
CA VAL A 112 -7.04 -14.76 -2.60
C VAL A 112 -7.18 -13.33 -2.07
N LEU A 113 -7.86 -12.46 -2.84
CA LEU A 113 -8.09 -11.06 -2.46
C LEU A 113 -9.01 -10.92 -1.22
N ALA A 114 -10.02 -11.80 -1.10
CA ALA A 114 -10.87 -11.84 0.09
C ALA A 114 -10.08 -12.21 1.35
N CYS A 115 -9.21 -13.22 1.28
CA CYS A 115 -8.34 -13.59 2.39
C CYS A 115 -7.37 -12.46 2.75
N MET A 116 -6.81 -11.77 1.77
CA MET A 116 -5.98 -10.59 1.99
C MET A 116 -6.77 -9.49 2.72
N SER A 117 -8.02 -9.23 2.31
CA SER A 117 -8.88 -8.22 2.94
C SER A 117 -9.20 -8.55 4.41
N VAL A 118 -9.43 -9.85 4.72
CA VAL A 118 -9.58 -10.31 6.11
C VAL A 118 -8.27 -10.08 6.90
N GLY A 119 -7.12 -10.33 6.26
CA GLY A 119 -5.81 -10.04 6.83
C GLY A 119 -5.63 -8.55 7.18
N LEU A 120 -6.00 -7.64 6.27
CA LEU A 120 -5.99 -6.19 6.50
C LEU A 120 -6.80 -5.82 7.76
N LEU A 121 -8.02 -6.35 7.88
CA LEU A 121 -8.88 -6.06 9.02
C LEU A 121 -8.27 -6.53 10.34
N ILE A 122 -7.78 -7.77 10.38
CA ILE A 122 -7.15 -8.35 11.58
C ILE A 122 -5.83 -7.62 11.90
N GLY A 123 -5.06 -7.24 10.89
CA GLY A 123 -3.84 -6.45 11.02
C GLY A 123 -4.10 -5.11 11.69
N ALA A 124 -5.12 -4.36 11.25
CA ALA A 124 -5.51 -3.09 11.85
C ALA A 124 -5.92 -3.24 13.32
N LEU A 125 -6.74 -4.24 13.63
CA LEU A 125 -7.22 -4.50 14.98
C LEU A 125 -6.09 -4.91 15.94
N THR A 126 -5.17 -5.74 15.47
CA THR A 126 -4.03 -6.19 16.27
C THR A 126 -2.98 -5.10 16.46
N ALA A 127 -2.63 -4.38 15.39
CA ALA A 127 -1.66 -3.29 15.45
C ALA A 127 -2.06 -2.19 16.44
N SER A 128 -3.36 -1.85 16.50
CA SER A 128 -3.88 -0.82 17.40
C SER A 128 -3.77 -1.19 18.89
N ARG A 129 -3.59 -2.47 19.20
CA ARG A 129 -3.48 -2.99 20.58
C ARG A 129 -2.05 -3.28 21.02
N ILE A 130 -1.12 -3.35 20.09
CA ILE A 130 0.26 -3.72 20.37
C ILE A 130 1.12 -2.45 20.48
N LYS A 131 1.74 -2.29 21.64
CA LYS A 131 2.75 -1.23 21.86
C LYS A 131 4.13 -1.82 21.62
N VAL A 132 4.88 -1.25 20.69
CA VAL A 132 6.25 -1.66 20.37
C VAL A 132 7.22 -0.50 20.55
N LYS A 133 8.44 -0.82 21.01
CA LYS A 133 9.49 0.19 21.22
C LYS A 133 10.02 0.75 19.89
N HIS A 134 10.15 -0.08 18.88
CA HIS A 134 10.67 0.27 17.55
C HIS A 134 9.63 -0.01 16.45
N PRO A 135 8.60 0.84 16.28
CA PRO A 135 7.46 0.54 15.41
C PRO A 135 7.87 0.40 13.94
N MET A 136 8.78 1.25 13.45
CA MET A 136 9.22 1.16 12.07
C MET A 136 10.00 -0.13 11.77
N PHE A 137 10.84 -0.58 12.68
CA PHE A 137 11.56 -1.84 12.53
C PHE A 137 10.60 -3.03 12.51
N VAL A 138 9.66 -3.10 13.48
CA VAL A 138 8.67 -4.18 13.56
C VAL A 138 7.72 -4.16 12.36
N GLY A 139 7.26 -2.98 11.95
CA GLY A 139 6.43 -2.81 10.76
C GLY A 139 7.13 -3.31 9.49
N MET A 140 8.38 -2.88 9.26
CA MET A 140 9.17 -3.34 8.12
C MET A 140 9.48 -4.84 8.18
N LEU A 141 9.72 -5.40 9.37
CA LEU A 141 9.93 -6.84 9.54
C LEU A 141 8.66 -7.62 9.14
N ALA A 142 7.48 -7.15 9.53
CA ALA A 142 6.23 -7.77 9.16
C ALA A 142 6.04 -7.83 7.63
N THR A 143 6.49 -6.81 6.89
CA THR A 143 6.37 -6.78 5.42
C THR A 143 7.15 -7.89 4.69
N LEU A 144 8.01 -8.66 5.39
CA LEU A 144 8.61 -9.89 4.83
C LEU A 144 7.57 -10.95 4.43
N ALA A 145 6.34 -10.83 4.90
CA ALA A 145 5.24 -11.66 4.42
C ALA A 145 4.98 -11.49 2.90
N LEU A 146 5.29 -10.31 2.32
CA LEU A 146 5.10 -10.07 0.88
C LEU A 146 5.98 -10.95 0.00
N PRO A 147 7.32 -10.95 0.11
CA PRO A 147 8.13 -11.81 -0.73
C PRO A 147 7.81 -13.30 -0.50
N LEU A 148 7.44 -13.70 0.72
CA LEU A 148 6.99 -15.07 0.99
C LEU A 148 5.71 -15.41 0.23
N TRP A 149 4.71 -14.52 0.24
CA TRP A 149 3.48 -14.70 -0.56
C TRP A 149 3.78 -14.76 -2.06
N LEU A 150 4.62 -13.86 -2.59
CA LEU A 150 5.00 -13.88 -4.00
C LEU A 150 5.71 -15.18 -4.41
N VAL A 151 6.49 -15.80 -3.52
CA VAL A 151 7.07 -17.12 -3.75
C VAL A 151 5.99 -18.21 -3.83
N THR A 152 4.94 -18.16 -3.01
CA THR A 152 3.83 -19.13 -3.10
C THR A 152 3.12 -19.03 -4.46
N LEU A 153 2.96 -17.83 -5.01
CA LEU A 153 2.43 -17.58 -6.34
C LEU A 153 3.38 -18.09 -7.43
N ALA A 154 4.68 -17.81 -7.31
CA ALA A 154 5.70 -18.28 -8.25
C ALA A 154 5.72 -19.80 -8.38
N LEU A 155 5.55 -20.50 -7.28
CA LEU A 155 5.53 -21.97 -7.25
C LEU A 155 4.16 -22.57 -7.57
N ALA A 156 3.16 -21.74 -7.92
CA ALA A 156 1.79 -22.12 -8.17
C ALA A 156 1.25 -23.11 -7.10
N LEU A 157 1.53 -22.82 -5.82
CA LEU A 157 1.12 -23.68 -4.71
C LEU A 157 -0.41 -23.79 -4.62
N PRO A 158 -0.96 -24.81 -3.93
CA PRO A 158 -2.40 -24.94 -3.77
C PRO A 158 -3.06 -23.64 -3.30
N LEU A 159 -4.27 -23.34 -3.83
CA LEU A 159 -5.01 -22.10 -3.57
C LEU A 159 -5.07 -21.74 -2.07
N ALA A 160 -5.25 -22.75 -1.19
CA ALA A 160 -5.29 -22.53 0.24
C ALA A 160 -3.99 -21.93 0.80
N VAL A 161 -2.83 -22.36 0.29
CA VAL A 161 -1.51 -21.84 0.72
C VAL A 161 -1.32 -20.42 0.22
N VAL A 162 -1.69 -20.16 -1.03
CA VAL A 162 -1.63 -18.81 -1.63
C VAL A 162 -2.57 -17.85 -0.88
N ALA A 163 -3.78 -18.30 -0.56
CA ALA A 163 -4.75 -17.51 0.20
C ALA A 163 -4.27 -17.21 1.64
N LEU A 164 -3.61 -18.17 2.31
CA LEU A 164 -2.96 -17.93 3.61
C LEU A 164 -1.79 -16.95 3.50
N GLY A 165 -1.00 -17.04 2.44
CA GLY A 165 0.07 -16.07 2.15
C GLY A 165 -0.49 -14.66 1.93
N ALA A 166 -1.58 -14.54 1.18
CA ALA A 166 -2.29 -13.28 0.96
C ALA A 166 -2.87 -12.70 2.27
N PHE A 167 -3.46 -13.55 3.11
CA PHE A 167 -3.92 -13.16 4.44
C PHE A 167 -2.76 -12.62 5.30
N ALA A 168 -1.64 -13.33 5.34
CA ALA A 168 -0.47 -12.92 6.10
C ALA A 168 0.11 -11.59 5.58
N TRP A 169 0.16 -11.41 4.26
CA TRP A 169 0.55 -10.13 3.66
C TRP A 169 -0.43 -9.01 4.00
N GLY A 170 -1.74 -9.23 3.86
CA GLY A 170 -2.77 -8.25 4.23
C GLY A 170 -2.64 -7.80 5.69
N MET A 171 -2.43 -8.75 6.60
CA MET A 171 -2.19 -8.45 8.01
C MET A 171 -0.91 -7.63 8.21
N ALA A 172 0.18 -8.01 7.55
CA ALA A 172 1.48 -7.38 7.68
C ALA A 172 1.50 -5.93 7.16
N ILE A 173 0.88 -5.68 6.00
CA ILE A 173 0.85 -4.34 5.42
C ILE A 173 0.03 -3.38 6.28
N GLU A 174 -1.10 -3.82 6.82
CA GLU A 174 -1.90 -2.96 7.68
C GLU A 174 -1.21 -2.71 9.03
N PHE A 175 -0.51 -3.71 9.55
CA PHE A 175 0.35 -3.57 10.72
C PHE A 175 1.41 -2.49 10.50
N PHE A 176 2.08 -2.53 9.34
CA PHE A 176 3.02 -1.50 8.93
C PHE A 176 2.35 -0.12 8.82
N GLN A 177 1.19 -0.04 8.18
CA GLN A 177 0.48 1.23 7.95
C GLN A 177 0.11 1.93 9.26
N VAL A 178 -0.37 1.19 10.25
CA VAL A 178 -0.69 1.75 11.58
C VAL A 178 0.58 2.32 12.22
N PHE A 179 1.68 1.58 12.21
CA PHE A 179 2.95 2.07 12.77
C PHE A 179 3.54 3.23 11.98
N TRP A 180 3.41 3.21 10.65
CA TRP A 180 3.83 4.30 9.78
C TRP A 180 3.13 5.62 10.12
N PHE A 181 1.79 5.62 10.13
CA PHE A 181 1.03 6.83 10.43
C PHE A 181 1.24 7.31 11.87
N THR A 182 1.33 6.41 12.83
CA THR A 182 1.63 6.77 14.22
C THR A 182 3.02 7.41 14.33
N THR A 183 4.02 6.85 13.66
CA THR A 183 5.39 7.38 13.68
C THR A 183 5.48 8.76 13.00
N ILE A 184 4.78 8.97 11.88
CA ILE A 184 4.69 10.28 11.23
C ILE A 184 4.09 11.30 12.21
N GLN A 185 2.98 10.97 12.87
CA GLN A 185 2.28 11.89 13.76
C GLN A 185 3.09 12.24 15.03
N THR A 186 3.98 11.36 15.46
CA THR A 186 4.81 11.58 16.67
C THR A 186 6.12 12.27 16.38
N HIS A 187 6.74 12.04 15.20
CA HIS A 187 8.11 12.54 14.91
C HIS A 187 8.15 13.70 13.92
N ILE A 188 7.02 14.02 13.28
CA ILE A 188 6.97 15.10 12.29
C ILE A 188 6.08 16.23 12.82
N PRO A 189 6.57 17.49 12.84
CA PRO A 189 5.76 18.64 13.22
C PRO A 189 4.46 18.73 12.41
N ARG A 190 3.35 19.12 13.04
CA ARG A 190 2.02 19.14 12.41
C ARG A 190 2.00 19.95 11.12
N GLU A 191 2.74 21.07 11.08
CA GLU A 191 2.85 21.96 9.92
C GLU A 191 3.55 21.30 8.73
N ALA A 192 4.35 20.27 8.97
CA ALA A 192 5.11 19.54 7.96
C ALA A 192 4.42 18.25 7.48
N ILE A 193 3.44 17.73 8.24
CA ILE A 193 2.78 16.44 7.93
C ILE A 193 2.17 16.42 6.54
N SER A 194 1.47 17.47 6.12
CA SER A 194 0.83 17.53 4.79
C SER A 194 1.87 17.48 3.66
N ARG A 195 2.98 18.21 3.81
CA ARG A 195 4.09 18.21 2.83
C ARG A 195 4.75 16.84 2.75
N VAL A 196 5.08 16.25 3.88
CA VAL A 196 5.70 14.91 3.97
C VAL A 196 4.78 13.83 3.38
N SER A 197 3.48 13.88 3.68
CA SER A 197 2.49 12.95 3.12
C SER A 197 2.35 13.09 1.60
N SER A 198 2.48 14.30 1.05
CA SER A 198 2.47 14.52 -0.40
C SER A 198 3.65 13.85 -1.10
N TYR A 199 4.85 13.90 -0.52
CA TYR A 199 6.02 13.23 -1.07
C TYR A 199 5.91 11.70 -0.99
N TYR A 200 5.33 11.17 0.09
CA TYR A 200 5.02 9.75 0.20
C TYR A 200 4.01 9.30 -0.88
N ALA A 201 2.93 10.05 -1.03
CA ALA A 201 1.91 9.75 -2.05
C ALA A 201 2.51 9.83 -3.47
N MET A 202 3.34 10.84 -3.75
CA MET A 202 4.00 10.98 -5.05
C MET A 202 4.92 9.80 -5.35
N GLY A 203 5.74 9.35 -4.39
CA GLY A 203 6.58 8.16 -4.54
C GLY A 203 5.75 6.92 -4.90
N SER A 204 4.68 6.65 -4.14
CA SER A 204 3.80 5.51 -4.39
C SER A 204 3.04 5.62 -5.71
N LEU A 205 2.53 6.81 -6.07
CA LEU A 205 1.78 7.04 -7.32
C LEU A 205 2.66 6.92 -8.57
N MET A 206 3.92 7.34 -8.52
CA MET A 206 4.81 7.28 -9.68
C MET A 206 5.30 5.86 -9.98
N PHE A 207 5.55 5.04 -8.96
CA PHE A 207 6.14 3.72 -9.14
C PHE A 207 5.11 2.62 -9.45
N GLY A 208 3.85 2.76 -9.02
CA GLY A 208 2.78 1.80 -9.33
C GLY A 208 2.59 1.58 -10.82
N PRO A 209 2.32 2.62 -11.64
CA PRO A 209 2.19 2.50 -13.09
C PRO A 209 3.41 1.89 -13.80
N ILE A 210 4.62 2.12 -13.28
CA ILE A 210 5.84 1.51 -13.83
C ILE A 210 5.78 0.00 -13.64
N GLY A 211 5.38 -0.48 -12.45
CA GLY A 211 5.20 -1.90 -12.18
C GLY A 211 4.18 -2.57 -13.10
N LEU A 212 3.04 -1.91 -13.32
CA LEU A 212 2.01 -2.40 -14.27
C LEU A 212 2.55 -2.47 -15.70
N ALA A 213 3.25 -1.45 -16.16
CA ALA A 213 3.80 -1.39 -17.51
C ALA A 213 4.90 -2.43 -17.74
N LEU A 214 5.71 -2.74 -16.72
CA LEU A 214 6.79 -3.72 -16.81
C LEU A 214 6.32 -5.18 -16.68
N ALA A 215 5.17 -5.44 -16.06
CA ALA A 215 4.70 -6.80 -15.78
C ALA A 215 4.50 -7.63 -17.05
N GLY A 216 3.84 -7.08 -18.09
CA GLY A 216 3.61 -7.77 -19.36
C GLY A 216 4.92 -8.12 -20.10
N PRO A 217 5.79 -7.15 -20.39
CA PRO A 217 7.12 -7.43 -20.98
C PRO A 217 7.95 -8.43 -20.17
N LEU A 218 7.88 -8.39 -18.84
CA LEU A 218 8.62 -9.30 -17.98
C LEU A 218 8.12 -10.76 -18.16
N VAL A 219 6.80 -10.96 -18.17
CA VAL A 219 6.22 -12.29 -18.40
C VAL A 219 6.63 -12.83 -19.77
N THR A 220 6.60 -12.02 -20.80
CA THR A 220 6.99 -12.45 -22.17
C THR A 220 8.47 -12.81 -22.28
N ALA A 221 9.33 -12.13 -21.48
CA ALA A 221 10.77 -12.36 -21.51
C ALA A 221 11.22 -13.57 -20.71
N VAL A 222 10.67 -13.77 -19.50
CA VAL A 222 11.17 -14.79 -18.55
C VAL A 222 10.09 -15.76 -18.06
N GLY A 223 8.84 -15.57 -18.45
CA GLY A 223 7.72 -16.39 -18.01
C GLY A 223 7.16 -15.97 -16.64
N LEU A 224 5.97 -16.51 -16.33
CA LEU A 224 5.17 -16.10 -15.18
C LEU A 224 5.86 -16.40 -13.83
N GLN A 225 6.40 -17.59 -13.68
CA GLN A 225 7.10 -18.04 -12.48
C GLN A 225 8.28 -17.14 -12.11
N TRP A 226 9.17 -16.89 -13.07
CA TRP A 226 10.34 -16.04 -12.85
C TRP A 226 9.97 -14.58 -12.60
N SER A 227 8.87 -14.09 -13.22
CA SER A 227 8.37 -12.75 -12.96
C SER A 227 7.97 -12.56 -11.49
N PHE A 228 7.29 -13.52 -10.88
CA PHE A 228 6.98 -13.49 -9.45
C PHE A 228 8.25 -13.61 -8.58
N LEU A 229 9.20 -14.46 -8.94
CA LEU A 229 10.46 -14.59 -8.19
C LEU A 229 11.30 -13.32 -8.24
N ILE A 230 11.36 -12.65 -9.39
CA ILE A 230 12.03 -11.36 -9.54
C ILE A 230 11.33 -10.30 -8.66
N ALA A 231 10.01 -10.23 -8.69
CA ALA A 231 9.24 -9.32 -7.84
C ALA A 231 9.49 -9.62 -6.34
N ALA A 232 9.50 -10.90 -5.95
CA ALA A 232 9.81 -11.31 -4.58
C ALA A 232 11.24 -10.91 -4.16
N ALA A 233 12.22 -11.13 -5.04
CA ALA A 233 13.62 -10.75 -4.78
C ALA A 233 13.79 -9.24 -4.64
N ILE A 234 13.17 -8.44 -5.52
CA ILE A 234 13.18 -6.99 -5.45
C ILE A 234 12.57 -6.50 -4.12
N CYS A 235 11.40 -7.03 -3.74
CA CYS A 235 10.77 -6.70 -2.46
C CYS A 235 11.64 -7.09 -1.27
N LEU A 236 12.21 -8.30 -1.29
CA LEU A 236 13.09 -8.78 -0.23
C LEU A 236 14.32 -7.88 -0.04
N VAL A 237 14.99 -7.52 -1.14
CA VAL A 237 16.16 -6.62 -1.11
C VAL A 237 15.77 -5.25 -0.56
N ALA A 238 14.66 -4.66 -1.01
CA ALA A 238 14.19 -3.36 -0.54
C ALA A 238 13.86 -3.39 0.97
N ILE A 239 13.17 -4.43 1.44
CA ILE A 239 12.86 -4.62 2.85
C ILE A 239 14.12 -4.80 3.68
N LEU A 240 15.03 -5.68 3.28
CA LEU A 240 16.27 -5.91 3.99
C LEU A 240 17.15 -4.64 4.04
N ALA A 241 17.28 -3.92 2.93
CA ALA A 241 18.01 -2.65 2.89
C ALA A 241 17.45 -1.65 3.90
N SER A 242 16.13 -1.56 4.03
CA SER A 242 15.50 -0.69 5.03
C SER A 242 15.73 -1.19 6.48
N LEU A 243 15.66 -2.50 6.72
CA LEU A 243 15.91 -3.11 8.03
C LEU A 243 17.36 -2.95 8.49
N PHE A 244 18.35 -2.94 7.58
CA PHE A 244 19.75 -2.70 7.91
C PHE A 244 20.05 -1.21 8.19
N SER A 245 19.16 -0.30 7.84
CA SER A 245 19.34 1.13 8.12
C SER A 245 19.25 1.41 9.62
N ARG A 246 20.29 2.02 10.16
CA ARG A 246 20.31 2.44 11.57
C ARG A 246 19.14 3.36 11.91
N SER A 247 18.80 4.29 11.03
CA SER A 247 17.71 5.25 11.24
C SER A 247 16.34 4.61 11.41
N VAL A 248 16.09 3.43 10.79
CA VAL A 248 14.85 2.66 10.94
C VAL A 248 14.89 1.82 12.22
N ARG A 249 16.05 1.20 12.52
CA ARG A 249 16.19 0.30 13.65
C ARG A 249 16.15 1.00 15.00
N THR A 250 16.69 2.22 15.09
CA THR A 250 16.81 2.96 16.36
C THR A 250 15.70 3.97 16.61
N LEU A 251 14.69 4.02 15.72
CA LEU A 251 13.57 4.92 15.88
C LEU A 251 12.65 4.40 16.98
N GLU A 252 12.67 5.09 18.13
CA GLU A 252 11.88 4.75 19.31
C GLU A 252 10.61 5.62 19.36
N MET A 253 9.51 5.05 19.81
CA MET A 253 8.35 5.84 20.22
C MET A 253 8.60 6.41 21.61
N GLU A 254 8.53 7.73 21.76
CA GLU A 254 8.42 8.33 23.09
C GLU A 254 7.18 7.77 23.79
N GLN A 255 7.40 6.97 24.81
CA GLN A 255 6.32 6.51 25.67
C GLN A 255 5.89 7.74 26.48
N THR A 256 4.83 8.41 26.04
CA THR A 256 4.12 9.33 26.94
C THR A 256 3.63 8.50 28.12
N ALA A 257 4.27 8.77 29.26
CA ALA A 257 3.92 8.22 30.56
C ALA A 257 2.50 8.63 30.97
#